data_a403969d70c45478883775729a9002d6
#
_entry.id   a403969d70c45478883775729a9002d6
#
_cell.length_a   1.000
_cell.length_b   1.000
_cell.length_c   1.000
_cell.angle_alpha   90.00
_cell.angle_beta   90.00
_cell.angle_gamma   90.00
#
_symmetry.space_group_name_H-M   'P 1'
#
loop_
_entity.id
_entity.type
_entity.pdbx_description
1 polymer ?
#
loop_
_entity_poly.entity_id
_entity_poly.type
_entity_poly.pdbx_seq_one_letter_code
_entity_poly.pdbx_strand_id
1 'polypeptide(L)'
;SLTGIYNRYGFDELAEQMITKNPEAKFVAVLLDIDDFKFVNDIYGHVYGDNALKSLADSMKAFFPSGALLGRNGGDEFVILLKDYSYDDVKEKLQQFTMAPKTFSYKGKEHQFSISLGYAEYPTFASNRSQLMRCADAALYEIKLHGKNGCMAYKEGLELRARKQLGFAFKDISENLPGAFIIYRADKEDDELFYANQEFLHMTGYKDMDELF
;
A
#
# COMPACT_ATOMS: atom_id res chain seq x y z
N SER A 1 6.80 -20.19 -4.52
CA SER A 1 6.72 -18.90 -3.82
C SER A 1 6.70 -19.13 -2.31
N LEU A 2 7.25 -18.23 -1.51
CA LEU A 2 7.34 -18.34 -0.05
C LEU A 2 5.96 -18.46 0.60
N THR A 3 4.97 -17.72 0.08
CA THR A 3 3.65 -17.52 0.69
C THR A 3 2.53 -18.34 0.05
N GLY A 4 2.77 -18.92 -1.13
CA GLY A 4 1.76 -19.72 -1.86
C GLY A 4 0.60 -18.89 -2.43
N ILE A 5 0.72 -17.57 -2.49
CA ILE A 5 -0.19 -16.65 -3.20
C ILE A 5 0.51 -16.06 -4.43
N TYR A 6 -0.18 -15.29 -5.25
CA TYR A 6 0.39 -14.68 -6.44
C TYR A 6 1.53 -13.70 -6.10
N ASN A 7 2.54 -13.66 -6.94
CA ASN A 7 3.52 -12.58 -6.91
C ASN A 7 2.94 -11.33 -7.59
N ARG A 8 3.65 -10.21 -7.53
CA ARG A 8 3.25 -8.93 -8.11
C ARG A 8 2.79 -9.09 -9.57
N TYR A 9 3.62 -9.71 -10.40
CA TYR A 9 3.32 -9.87 -11.83
C TYR A 9 2.03 -10.67 -12.07
N GLY A 10 1.90 -11.84 -11.45
CA GLY A 10 0.71 -12.68 -11.61
C GLY A 10 -0.56 -12.04 -11.04
N PHE A 11 -0.44 -11.30 -9.93
CA PHE A 11 -1.57 -10.55 -9.38
C PHE A 11 -2.00 -9.42 -10.33
N ASP A 12 -1.05 -8.61 -10.82
CA ASP A 12 -1.33 -7.46 -11.68
C ASP A 12 -2.01 -7.89 -12.99
N GLU A 13 -1.51 -8.96 -13.62
CA GLU A 13 -2.11 -9.51 -14.84
C GLU A 13 -3.55 -9.99 -14.62
N LEU A 14 -3.79 -10.75 -13.56
CA LEU A 14 -5.13 -11.28 -13.25
C LEU A 14 -6.09 -10.17 -12.82
N ALA A 15 -5.65 -9.23 -12.02
CA ALA A 15 -6.46 -8.09 -11.57
C ALA A 15 -6.89 -7.21 -12.75
N GLU A 16 -5.97 -6.91 -13.67
CA GLU A 16 -6.28 -6.18 -14.91
C GLU A 16 -7.32 -6.90 -15.75
N GLN A 17 -7.13 -8.21 -15.95
CA GLN A 17 -8.10 -9.03 -16.68
C GLN A 17 -9.47 -9.08 -16.01
N MET A 18 -9.52 -9.17 -14.68
CA MET A 18 -10.78 -9.20 -13.93
C MET A 18 -11.56 -7.90 -14.08
N ILE A 19 -10.92 -6.76 -13.94
CA ILE A 19 -11.55 -5.43 -14.06
C ILE A 19 -11.97 -5.17 -15.51
N THR A 20 -11.09 -5.41 -16.47
CA THR A 20 -11.36 -5.16 -17.90
C THR A 20 -12.51 -6.01 -18.43
N LYS A 21 -12.60 -7.28 -18.01
CA LYS A 21 -13.68 -8.20 -18.43
C LYS A 21 -15.02 -7.93 -17.72
N ASN A 22 -15.01 -7.16 -16.63
CA ASN A 22 -16.21 -6.89 -15.84
C ASN A 22 -16.31 -5.39 -15.48
N PRO A 23 -16.41 -4.48 -16.47
CA PRO A 23 -16.34 -3.03 -16.23
C PRO A 23 -17.47 -2.50 -15.35
N GLU A 24 -18.61 -3.18 -15.33
CA GLU A 24 -19.77 -2.81 -14.52
C GLU A 24 -19.76 -3.44 -13.10
N ALA A 25 -18.81 -4.33 -12.82
CA ALA A 25 -18.73 -4.97 -11.51
C ALA A 25 -18.07 -4.03 -10.50
N LYS A 26 -18.46 -4.17 -9.24
CA LYS A 26 -17.77 -3.51 -8.13
C LYS A 26 -16.54 -4.31 -7.73
N PHE A 27 -15.47 -3.60 -7.41
CA PHE A 27 -14.27 -4.20 -6.86
C PHE A 27 -13.80 -3.42 -5.64
N VAL A 28 -13.30 -4.12 -4.64
CA VAL A 28 -12.55 -3.51 -3.55
C VAL A 28 -11.12 -4.02 -3.62
N ALA A 29 -10.18 -3.10 -3.79
CA ALA A 29 -8.76 -3.38 -3.64
C ALA A 29 -8.31 -3.06 -2.21
N VAL A 30 -7.50 -3.95 -1.65
CA VAL A 30 -6.95 -3.82 -0.31
C VAL A 30 -5.44 -3.96 -0.40
N LEU A 31 -4.72 -2.97 0.07
CA LEU A 31 -3.28 -3.04 0.29
C LEU A 31 -3.01 -3.17 1.78
N LEU A 32 -2.13 -4.07 2.15
CA LEU A 32 -1.77 -4.30 3.54
C LEU A 32 -0.28 -4.58 3.69
N ASP A 33 0.24 -4.28 4.87
CA ASP A 33 1.65 -4.31 5.16
C ASP A 33 1.87 -4.73 6.62
N ILE A 34 2.94 -5.48 6.88
CA ILE A 34 3.33 -5.85 8.25
C ILE A 34 4.02 -4.66 8.90
N ASP A 35 3.49 -4.21 10.03
CA ASP A 35 4.06 -3.07 10.74
C ASP A 35 5.48 -3.37 11.24
N ASP A 36 6.39 -2.42 11.02
CA ASP A 36 7.78 -2.48 11.47
C ASP A 36 8.58 -3.70 10.97
N PHE A 37 8.18 -4.32 9.86
CA PHE A 37 8.75 -5.56 9.34
C PHE A 37 10.28 -5.50 9.15
N LYS A 38 10.78 -4.39 8.61
CA LYS A 38 12.23 -4.20 8.43
C LYS A 38 12.96 -4.22 9.77
N PHE A 39 12.46 -3.49 10.77
CA PHE A 39 13.03 -3.45 12.12
C PHE A 39 13.06 -4.84 12.76
N VAL A 40 11.99 -5.59 12.60
CA VAL A 40 11.86 -6.96 13.09
C VAL A 40 12.89 -7.89 12.43
N ASN A 41 13.07 -7.78 11.11
CA ASN A 41 14.09 -8.53 10.37
C ASN A 41 15.52 -8.19 10.81
N ASP A 42 15.79 -6.91 11.06
CA ASP A 42 17.11 -6.45 11.51
C ASP A 42 17.47 -7.02 12.89
N ILE A 43 16.47 -7.22 13.77
CA ILE A 43 16.67 -7.78 15.11
C ILE A 43 16.70 -9.32 15.12
N TYR A 44 15.70 -9.96 14.47
CA TYR A 44 15.48 -11.41 14.60
C TYR A 44 15.94 -12.21 13.39
N GLY A 45 16.35 -11.53 12.31
CA GLY A 45 16.80 -12.11 11.06
C GLY A 45 15.68 -12.48 10.08
N HIS A 46 16.05 -12.70 8.82
CA HIS A 46 15.09 -12.92 7.71
C HIS A 46 14.22 -14.19 7.89
N VAL A 47 14.73 -15.23 8.55
CA VAL A 47 13.95 -16.45 8.81
C VAL A 47 12.73 -16.15 9.70
N TYR A 48 12.88 -15.23 10.64
CA TYR A 48 11.77 -14.76 11.47
C TYR A 48 10.72 -14.04 10.63
N GLY A 49 11.16 -13.09 9.79
CA GLY A 49 10.25 -12.38 8.86
C GLY A 49 9.56 -13.31 7.88
N ASP A 50 10.25 -14.33 7.35
CA ASP A 50 9.66 -15.33 6.47
C ASP A 50 8.50 -16.09 7.13
N ASN A 51 8.61 -16.39 8.45
CA ASN A 51 7.50 -17.02 9.19
C ASN A 51 6.32 -16.06 9.37
N ALA A 52 6.56 -14.78 9.65
CA ALA A 52 5.50 -13.77 9.70
C ALA A 52 4.77 -13.63 8.36
N LEU A 53 5.53 -13.57 7.25
CA LEU A 53 4.97 -13.51 5.89
C LEU A 53 4.10 -14.72 5.54
N LYS A 54 4.55 -15.93 5.90
CA LYS A 54 3.78 -17.17 5.70
C LYS A 54 2.51 -17.15 6.53
N SER A 55 2.61 -16.80 7.81
CA SER A 55 1.46 -16.72 8.73
C SER A 55 0.41 -15.73 8.22
N LEU A 56 0.83 -14.55 7.73
CA LEU A 56 -0.08 -13.58 7.16
C LEU A 56 -0.78 -14.12 5.91
N ALA A 57 -0.04 -14.71 4.98
CA ALA A 57 -0.61 -15.30 3.77
C ALA A 57 -1.61 -16.42 4.08
N ASP A 58 -1.32 -17.27 5.06
CA ASP A 58 -2.23 -18.35 5.49
C ASP A 58 -3.47 -17.78 6.18
N SER A 59 -3.33 -16.74 6.99
CA SER A 59 -4.46 -16.00 7.57
C SER A 59 -5.34 -15.37 6.50
N MET A 60 -4.76 -14.80 5.43
CA MET A 60 -5.51 -14.26 4.30
C MET A 60 -6.29 -15.35 3.56
N LYS A 61 -5.65 -16.46 3.23
CA LYS A 61 -6.31 -17.61 2.57
C LYS A 61 -7.46 -18.18 3.38
N ALA A 62 -7.34 -18.19 4.70
CA ALA A 62 -8.38 -18.69 5.60
C ALA A 62 -9.55 -17.70 5.79
N PHE A 63 -9.28 -16.41 5.74
CA PHE A 63 -10.28 -15.38 6.04
C PHE A 63 -11.07 -14.91 4.82
N PHE A 64 -10.39 -14.70 3.68
CA PHE A 64 -11.02 -14.17 2.47
C PHE A 64 -11.67 -15.28 1.65
N PRO A 65 -12.76 -14.97 0.89
CA PRO A 65 -13.45 -15.97 0.08
C PRO A 65 -12.54 -16.55 -1.00
N SER A 66 -12.84 -17.78 -1.45
CA SER A 66 -12.05 -18.48 -2.48
C SER A 66 -11.98 -17.77 -3.83
N GLY A 67 -12.90 -16.83 -4.09
CA GLY A 67 -12.88 -15.95 -5.28
C GLY A 67 -12.03 -14.69 -5.13
N ALA A 68 -11.46 -14.43 -3.96
CA ALA A 68 -10.56 -13.30 -3.75
C ALA A 68 -9.22 -13.53 -4.45
N LEU A 69 -8.74 -12.54 -5.18
CA LEU A 69 -7.38 -12.57 -5.71
C LEU A 69 -6.43 -12.09 -4.62
N LEU A 70 -5.48 -12.95 -4.22
CA LEU A 70 -4.52 -12.67 -3.17
C LEU A 70 -3.11 -12.62 -3.75
N GLY A 71 -2.36 -11.56 -3.46
CA GLY A 71 -1.01 -11.36 -3.96
C GLY A 71 -0.05 -10.78 -2.92
N ARG A 72 1.25 -10.91 -3.20
CA ARG A 72 2.33 -10.26 -2.48
C ARG A 72 3.16 -9.45 -3.48
N ASN A 73 3.18 -8.13 -3.30
CA ASN A 73 3.88 -7.21 -4.21
C ASN A 73 5.40 -7.26 -4.06
N GLY A 74 5.88 -7.63 -2.85
CA GLY A 74 7.30 -7.71 -2.49
C GLY A 74 7.48 -7.32 -1.03
N GLY A 75 8.64 -7.64 -0.45
CA GLY A 75 8.89 -7.31 0.96
C GLY A 75 7.77 -7.80 1.88
N ASP A 76 7.14 -6.89 2.57
CA ASP A 76 6.02 -7.05 3.51
C ASP A 76 4.66 -6.60 2.96
N GLU A 77 4.61 -6.17 1.70
CA GLU A 77 3.40 -5.68 1.05
C GLU A 77 2.56 -6.80 0.44
N PHE A 78 1.30 -6.86 0.83
CA PHE A 78 0.31 -7.78 0.30
C PHE A 78 -0.85 -7.01 -0.34
N VAL A 79 -1.54 -7.68 -1.25
CA VAL A 79 -2.63 -7.08 -2.01
C VAL A 79 -3.79 -8.07 -2.16
N ILE A 80 -5.01 -7.57 -2.11
CA ILE A 80 -6.25 -8.35 -2.28
C ILE A 80 -7.14 -7.61 -3.26
N LEU A 81 -7.77 -8.33 -4.17
CA LEU A 81 -8.87 -7.81 -4.99
C LEU A 81 -10.12 -8.66 -4.74
N LEU A 82 -11.19 -8.00 -4.31
CA LEU A 82 -12.51 -8.59 -4.05
C LEU A 82 -13.46 -8.14 -5.15
N LYS A 83 -14.03 -9.07 -5.92
CA LYS A 83 -15.04 -8.80 -6.94
C LYS A 83 -16.44 -8.88 -6.32
N ASP A 84 -17.33 -8.01 -6.78
CA ASP A 84 -18.73 -7.91 -6.35
C ASP A 84 -18.90 -7.54 -4.86
N TYR A 85 -17.96 -6.72 -4.35
CA TYR A 85 -17.98 -6.13 -3.01
C TYR A 85 -17.95 -4.62 -3.08
N SER A 86 -18.63 -3.98 -2.12
CA SER A 86 -18.62 -2.53 -1.85
C SER A 86 -17.92 -2.25 -0.50
N TYR A 87 -17.74 -0.97 -0.17
CA TYR A 87 -17.22 -0.55 1.15
C TYR A 87 -18.03 -1.10 2.31
N ASP A 88 -19.35 -1.05 2.20
CA ASP A 88 -20.25 -1.51 3.27
C ASP A 88 -20.11 -3.02 3.51
N ASP A 89 -19.87 -3.79 2.45
CA ASP A 89 -19.70 -5.25 2.54
C ASP A 89 -18.39 -5.66 3.23
N VAL A 90 -17.35 -4.83 3.11
CA VAL A 90 -15.99 -5.18 3.56
C VAL A 90 -15.56 -4.50 4.85
N LYS A 91 -16.14 -3.35 5.21
CA LYS A 91 -15.68 -2.50 6.31
C LYS A 91 -15.48 -3.26 7.62
N GLU A 92 -16.52 -3.95 8.09
CA GLU A 92 -16.46 -4.70 9.34
C GLU A 92 -15.53 -5.91 9.23
N LYS A 93 -15.54 -6.60 8.09
CA LYS A 93 -14.65 -7.74 7.83
C LYS A 93 -13.18 -7.34 7.85
N LEU A 94 -12.83 -6.25 7.17
CA LEU A 94 -11.46 -5.76 7.14
C LEU A 94 -11.00 -5.28 8.53
N GLN A 95 -11.88 -4.63 9.28
CA GLN A 95 -11.60 -4.26 10.66
C GLN A 95 -11.36 -5.48 11.55
N GLN A 96 -12.23 -6.49 11.47
CA GLN A 96 -12.06 -7.76 12.17
C GLN A 96 -10.75 -8.45 11.77
N PHE A 97 -10.46 -8.53 10.47
CA PHE A 97 -9.21 -9.11 9.99
C PHE A 97 -7.99 -8.38 10.55
N THR A 98 -7.99 -7.05 10.53
CA THR A 98 -6.85 -6.24 11.01
C THR A 98 -6.65 -6.43 12.51
N MET A 99 -7.72 -6.40 13.30
CA MET A 99 -7.65 -6.46 14.77
C MET A 99 -7.45 -7.88 15.31
N ALA A 100 -7.72 -8.91 14.52
CA ALA A 100 -7.47 -10.29 14.93
C ALA A 100 -5.95 -10.52 15.15
N PRO A 101 -5.54 -11.16 16.24
CA PRO A 101 -4.14 -11.46 16.50
C PRO A 101 -3.48 -12.20 15.34
N LYS A 102 -2.34 -11.70 14.88
CA LYS A 102 -1.49 -12.36 13.90
C LYS A 102 -0.31 -12.96 14.65
N THR A 103 -0.26 -14.29 14.67
CA THR A 103 0.76 -15.02 15.43
C THR A 103 1.48 -16.04 14.57
N PHE A 104 2.71 -16.37 14.94
CA PHE A 104 3.46 -17.50 14.39
C PHE A 104 4.43 -18.06 15.44
N SER A 105 4.80 -19.32 15.31
CA SER A 105 5.79 -19.95 16.18
C SER A 105 7.20 -19.79 15.60
N TYR A 106 8.14 -19.37 16.45
CA TYR A 106 9.55 -19.29 16.11
C TYR A 106 10.42 -19.73 17.29
N LYS A 107 11.29 -20.72 17.08
CA LYS A 107 12.15 -21.32 18.13
C LYS A 107 11.37 -21.74 19.37
N GLY A 108 10.19 -22.33 19.18
CA GLY A 108 9.32 -22.83 20.26
C GLY A 108 8.59 -21.76 21.07
N LYS A 109 8.61 -20.50 20.62
CA LYS A 109 7.86 -19.38 21.22
C LYS A 109 6.85 -18.83 20.22
N GLU A 110 5.70 -18.40 20.74
CA GLU A 110 4.72 -17.67 19.97
C GLU A 110 5.09 -16.19 19.91
N HIS A 111 5.01 -15.62 18.71
CA HIS A 111 5.28 -14.23 18.41
C HIS A 111 4.06 -13.60 17.76
N GLN A 112 3.85 -12.31 18.01
CA GLN A 112 2.76 -11.52 17.42
C GLN A 112 3.30 -10.39 16.58
N PHE A 113 2.51 -10.00 15.56
CA PHE A 113 2.77 -8.82 14.75
C PHE A 113 1.45 -8.12 14.42
N SER A 114 1.52 -6.84 14.11
CA SER A 114 0.39 -6.06 13.62
C SER A 114 0.50 -5.79 12.13
N ILE A 115 -0.62 -5.40 11.54
CA ILE A 115 -0.72 -5.04 10.14
C ILE A 115 -1.47 -3.71 10.00
N SER A 116 -1.08 -2.94 9.02
CA SER A 116 -1.83 -1.78 8.55
C SER A 116 -2.46 -2.07 7.19
N LEU A 117 -3.66 -1.54 6.95
CA LEU A 117 -4.45 -1.86 5.79
C LEU A 117 -5.19 -0.63 5.25
N GLY A 118 -5.03 -0.38 3.94
CA GLY A 118 -5.79 0.62 3.19
C GLY A 118 -6.62 -0.04 2.10
N TYR A 119 -7.83 0.49 1.82
CA TYR A 119 -8.69 -0.07 0.80
C TYR A 119 -9.47 0.98 0.03
N ALA A 120 -9.75 0.68 -1.24
CA ALA A 120 -10.48 1.53 -2.17
C ALA A 120 -11.50 0.75 -2.99
N GLU A 121 -12.57 1.42 -3.44
CA GLU A 121 -13.67 0.86 -4.21
C GLU A 121 -13.65 1.35 -5.66
N TYR A 122 -13.84 0.42 -6.61
CA TYR A 122 -14.09 0.68 -8.02
C TYR A 122 -15.58 0.39 -8.32
N PRO A 123 -16.27 1.17 -9.16
CA PRO A 123 -15.77 2.33 -9.90
C PRO A 123 -15.86 3.67 -9.13
N THR A 124 -16.25 3.66 -7.87
CA THR A 124 -16.58 4.86 -7.08
C THR A 124 -15.43 5.88 -7.04
N PHE A 125 -14.21 5.41 -6.81
CA PHE A 125 -13.02 6.26 -6.65
C PHE A 125 -11.93 6.04 -7.72
N ALA A 126 -12.17 5.12 -8.65
CA ALA A 126 -11.18 4.75 -9.64
C ALA A 126 -11.85 4.39 -10.97
N SER A 127 -11.23 4.75 -12.08
CA SER A 127 -11.67 4.40 -13.44
C SER A 127 -10.91 3.20 -14.03
N ASN A 128 -9.83 2.79 -13.40
CA ASN A 128 -8.98 1.66 -13.81
C ASN A 128 -8.25 1.06 -12.61
N ARG A 129 -7.59 -0.09 -12.84
CA ARG A 129 -6.82 -0.81 -11.82
C ARG A 129 -5.73 0.06 -11.18
N SER A 130 -4.95 0.77 -12.00
CA SER A 130 -3.83 1.58 -11.51
C SER A 130 -4.31 2.65 -10.53
N GLN A 131 -5.38 3.36 -10.87
CA GLN A 131 -5.98 4.35 -9.97
C GLN A 131 -6.56 3.71 -8.71
N LEU A 132 -7.21 2.54 -8.84
CA LEU A 132 -7.76 1.81 -7.69
C LEU A 132 -6.66 1.44 -6.69
N MET A 133 -5.52 0.95 -7.17
CA MET A 133 -4.38 0.61 -6.31
C MET A 133 -3.77 1.86 -5.66
N ARG A 134 -3.65 2.98 -6.38
CA ARG A 134 -3.18 4.26 -5.80
C ARG A 134 -4.09 4.76 -4.69
N CYS A 135 -5.39 4.65 -4.86
CA CYS A 135 -6.35 5.04 -3.81
C CYS A 135 -6.19 4.18 -2.55
N ALA A 136 -6.04 2.86 -2.71
CA ALA A 136 -5.80 1.96 -1.58
C ALA A 136 -4.46 2.23 -0.90
N ASP A 137 -3.40 2.55 -1.66
CA ASP A 137 -2.09 2.91 -1.15
C ASP A 137 -2.12 4.22 -0.33
N ALA A 138 -2.83 5.24 -0.82
CA ALA A 138 -3.01 6.49 -0.08
C ALA A 138 -3.70 6.27 1.28
N ALA A 139 -4.68 5.37 1.34
CA ALA A 139 -5.33 5.01 2.60
C ALA A 139 -4.41 4.21 3.54
N LEU A 140 -3.60 3.29 2.99
CA LEU A 140 -2.58 2.57 3.76
C LEU A 140 -1.51 3.50 4.33
N TYR A 141 -1.04 4.44 3.52
CA TYR A 141 -0.07 5.45 3.96
C TYR A 141 -0.61 6.29 5.13
N GLU A 142 -1.86 6.73 5.04
CA GLU A 142 -2.50 7.52 6.09
C GLU A 142 -2.58 6.76 7.43
N ILE A 143 -2.94 5.48 7.41
CA ILE A 143 -2.92 4.63 8.62
C ILE A 143 -1.50 4.51 9.20
N LYS A 144 -0.49 4.32 8.36
CA LYS A 144 0.91 4.22 8.81
C LYS A 144 1.39 5.50 9.49
N LEU A 145 0.90 6.68 9.07
CA LEU A 145 1.20 7.96 9.70
C LEU A 145 0.49 8.14 11.05
N HIS A 146 -0.68 7.53 11.24
CA HIS A 146 -1.54 7.74 12.42
C HIS A 146 -1.48 6.61 13.45
N GLY A 147 -0.35 5.91 13.51
CA GLY A 147 -0.10 4.95 14.60
C GLY A 147 -0.11 3.49 14.19
N LYS A 148 -0.33 3.17 12.89
CA LYS A 148 -0.33 1.80 12.37
C LYS A 148 -1.43 0.92 12.97
N ASN A 149 -1.33 -0.42 12.83
CA ASN A 149 -2.25 -1.39 13.43
C ASN A 149 -3.72 -1.03 13.24
N GLY A 150 -4.15 -0.81 12.01
CA GLY A 150 -5.50 -0.37 11.72
C GLY A 150 -5.88 -0.54 10.25
N CYS A 151 -7.12 -0.19 9.92
CA CYS A 151 -7.60 -0.18 8.54
C CYS A 151 -8.31 1.14 8.20
N MET A 152 -8.18 1.59 6.97
CA MET A 152 -8.79 2.82 6.47
C MET A 152 -9.35 2.65 5.07
N ALA A 153 -10.57 3.14 4.86
CA ALA A 153 -11.13 3.33 3.53
C ALA A 153 -10.52 4.57 2.88
N TYR A 154 -10.21 4.49 1.60
CA TYR A 154 -9.87 5.67 0.82
C TYR A 154 -11.04 6.66 0.84
N LYS A 155 -10.69 7.93 0.98
CA LYS A 155 -11.61 9.08 0.85
C LYS A 155 -10.97 10.08 -0.09
N GLU A 156 -11.77 10.72 -0.89
CA GLU A 156 -11.33 11.76 -1.82
C GLU A 156 -10.43 12.80 -1.13
N GLY A 157 -9.30 13.12 -1.75
CA GLY A 157 -8.32 14.07 -1.22
C GLY A 157 -7.26 13.49 -0.28
N LEU A 158 -7.28 12.19 0.06
CA LEU A 158 -6.19 11.56 0.84
C LEU A 158 -4.85 11.60 0.10
N GLU A 159 -4.84 11.43 -1.22
CA GLU A 159 -3.64 11.52 -2.04
C GLU A 159 -2.95 12.88 -1.93
N LEU A 160 -3.74 13.96 -1.93
CA LEU A 160 -3.22 15.32 -1.78
C LEU A 160 -2.62 15.56 -0.39
N ARG A 161 -3.18 14.95 0.65
CA ARG A 161 -2.63 15.05 2.02
C ARG A 161 -1.32 14.29 2.14
N ALA A 162 -1.25 13.07 1.64
CA ALA A 162 -0.03 12.26 1.62
C ALA A 162 1.12 13.00 0.88
N ARG A 163 0.83 13.61 -0.28
CA ARG A 163 1.78 14.42 -1.03
C ARG A 163 2.27 15.65 -0.23
N LYS A 164 1.37 16.39 0.39
CA LYS A 164 1.73 17.55 1.20
C LYS A 164 2.62 17.16 2.38
N GLN A 165 2.29 16.08 3.10
CA GLN A 165 3.09 15.63 4.24
C GLN A 165 4.48 15.14 3.84
N LEU A 166 4.62 14.40 2.74
CA LEU A 166 5.92 14.05 2.17
C LEU A 166 6.72 15.31 1.80
N GLY A 167 6.09 16.27 1.12
CA GLY A 167 6.71 17.54 0.77
C GLY A 167 7.21 18.31 1.98
N PHE A 168 6.46 18.38 3.08
CA PHE A 168 6.87 19.04 4.31
C PHE A 168 8.02 18.30 5.02
N ALA A 169 7.97 16.99 5.13
CA ALA A 169 9.03 16.21 5.78
C ALA A 169 10.37 16.28 5.02
N PHE A 170 10.33 16.38 3.70
CA PHE A 170 11.54 16.49 2.88
C PHE A 170 12.00 17.93 2.67
N LYS A 171 11.13 18.93 2.80
CA LYS A 171 11.48 20.33 2.64
C LYS A 171 12.61 20.74 3.59
N ASP A 172 12.47 20.43 4.86
CA ASP A 172 13.46 20.80 5.88
C ASP A 172 14.83 20.12 5.66
N ILE A 173 14.82 18.90 5.10
CA ILE A 173 16.07 18.18 4.77
C ILE A 173 16.67 18.72 3.48
N SER A 174 15.89 18.88 2.43
CA SER A 174 16.37 19.21 1.09
C SER A 174 16.83 20.67 0.94
N GLU A 175 16.25 21.59 1.71
CA GLU A 175 16.69 22.98 1.74
C GLU A 175 18.10 23.13 2.37
N ASN A 176 18.54 22.14 3.16
CA ASN A 176 19.85 22.10 3.78
C ASN A 176 20.85 21.18 3.04
N LEU A 177 20.44 20.52 1.95
CA LEU A 177 21.35 19.73 1.14
C LEU A 177 22.02 20.58 0.06
N PRO A 178 23.35 20.45 -0.15
CA PRO A 178 24.02 21.14 -1.24
C PRO A 178 23.61 20.51 -2.58
N GLY A 179 23.01 21.32 -3.47
CA GLY A 179 22.66 20.94 -4.83
C GLY A 179 21.18 20.79 -5.11
N ALA A 180 20.86 20.63 -6.39
CA ALA A 180 19.50 20.45 -6.86
C ALA A 180 18.96 19.08 -6.46
N PHE A 181 17.76 19.04 -5.87
CA PHE A 181 17.14 17.84 -5.37
C PHE A 181 15.70 17.74 -5.82
N ILE A 182 15.34 16.58 -6.36
CA ILE A 182 13.97 16.24 -6.78
C ILE A 182 13.56 14.89 -6.22
N ILE A 183 12.27 14.75 -5.95
CA ILE A 183 11.64 13.46 -5.66
C ILE A 183 10.56 13.24 -6.69
N TYR A 184 10.64 12.13 -7.40
CA TYR A 184 9.63 11.74 -8.36
C TYR A 184 9.28 10.25 -8.18
N ARG A 185 8.07 9.92 -8.58
CA ARG A 185 7.63 8.53 -8.70
C ARG A 185 7.91 8.08 -10.13
N ALA A 186 8.82 7.12 -10.27
CA ALA A 186 9.06 6.46 -11.54
C ALA A 186 8.23 5.18 -11.59
N ASP A 187 7.06 5.22 -12.23
CA ASP A 187 6.40 4.00 -12.66
C ASP A 187 6.20 4.06 -14.20
N LYS A 188 5.85 2.91 -14.79
CA LYS A 188 5.81 2.79 -16.26
C LYS A 188 4.70 3.59 -16.94
N GLU A 189 3.75 4.13 -16.17
CA GLU A 189 2.54 4.74 -16.69
C GLU A 189 2.45 6.24 -16.40
N ASP A 190 3.06 6.72 -15.28
CA ASP A 190 3.05 8.15 -14.91
C ASP A 190 4.32 8.50 -14.12
N ASP A 191 5.19 9.30 -14.72
CA ASP A 191 6.29 9.96 -14.00
C ASP A 191 5.70 11.15 -13.22
N GLU A 192 5.54 10.99 -11.92
CA GLU A 192 4.95 12.01 -11.07
C GLU A 192 6.02 12.66 -10.18
N LEU A 193 6.21 13.97 -10.35
CA LEU A 193 7.10 14.76 -9.52
C LEU A 193 6.39 15.13 -8.21
N PHE A 194 7.01 14.82 -7.06
CA PHE A 194 6.45 15.10 -5.74
C PHE A 194 7.04 16.33 -5.08
N TYR A 195 8.31 16.60 -5.33
CA TYR A 195 9.03 17.66 -4.66
C TYR A 195 10.28 18.06 -5.44
N ALA A 196 10.58 19.35 -5.44
CA ALA A 196 11.85 19.93 -5.88
C ALA A 196 12.31 21.00 -4.86
N ASN A 197 13.61 21.05 -4.55
CA ASN A 197 14.14 22.10 -3.69
C ASN A 197 14.38 23.40 -4.47
N GLN A 198 14.64 24.51 -3.74
CA GLN A 198 14.85 25.83 -4.35
C GLN A 198 16.00 25.85 -5.36
N GLU A 199 17.06 25.09 -5.10
CA GLU A 199 18.21 24.99 -6.01
C GLU A 199 17.82 24.36 -7.35
N PHE A 200 16.97 23.35 -7.35
CA PHE A 200 16.44 22.74 -8.57
C PHE A 200 15.55 23.72 -9.36
N LEU A 201 14.64 24.41 -8.68
CA LEU A 201 13.77 25.42 -9.31
C LEU A 201 14.60 26.54 -9.92
N HIS A 202 15.60 27.03 -9.21
CA HIS A 202 16.51 28.05 -9.71
C HIS A 202 17.32 27.59 -10.94
N MET A 203 17.85 26.36 -10.92
CA MET A 203 18.60 25.79 -12.05
C MET A 203 17.74 25.57 -13.30
N THR A 204 16.48 25.23 -13.13
CA THR A 204 15.55 24.95 -14.23
C THR A 204 14.76 26.17 -14.68
N GLY A 205 14.81 27.27 -13.93
CA GLY A 205 14.16 28.54 -14.26
C GLY A 205 12.70 28.67 -13.82
N TYR A 206 12.19 27.70 -13.05
CA TYR A 206 10.85 27.78 -12.45
C TYR A 206 10.85 28.65 -11.19
N LYS A 207 9.76 29.39 -10.97
CA LYS A 207 9.63 30.28 -9.79
C LYS A 207 9.25 29.54 -8.53
N ASP A 208 8.39 28.56 -8.67
CA ASP A 208 7.86 27.76 -7.57
C ASP A 208 7.40 26.37 -8.05
N MET A 209 6.93 25.57 -7.10
CA MET A 209 6.44 24.22 -7.37
C MET A 209 5.15 24.22 -8.20
N ASP A 210 4.31 25.26 -8.07
CA ASP A 210 3.02 25.33 -8.79
C ASP A 210 3.24 25.61 -10.29
N GLU A 211 4.37 26.24 -10.66
CA GLU A 211 4.75 26.44 -12.06
C GLU A 211 5.38 25.17 -12.67
N LEU A 212 5.92 24.27 -11.85
CA LEU A 212 6.57 23.03 -12.26
C LEU A 212 5.55 21.89 -12.49
N PHE A 213 4.39 21.96 -11.85
CA PHE A 213 3.26 20.99 -11.97
C PHE A 213 2.17 21.54 -12.88
#